data_59782773bfe01340298af4e7456bf5de
#
_entry.id   59782773bfe01340298af4e7456bf5de
#
_cell.length_a   1.000
_cell.length_b   1.000
_cell.length_c   1.000
_cell.angle_alpha   90.00
_cell.angle_beta   90.00
_cell.angle_gamma   90.00
#
_symmetry.space_group_name_H-M   'P 1'
#
loop_
_entity.id
_entity.type
_entity.pdbx_description
1 polymer ?
#
loop_
_entity_poly.entity_id
_entity_poly.type
_entity_poly.pdbx_seq_one_letter_code
_entity_poly.pdbx_strand_id
1 'polypeptide(L)'
;MSGLKLSGFGLPVAGEPEVSHPQTDRLISGNPRRDTWSAVETDLAGASRFYSGVWRSEVGHWRIAMGPTEQEVFTVLEGRCRVHADNGEVQEAGPGQAVFIPAGFTGSFEVLETVTKVYVITE
;
A
#
# COMPACT_ATOMS: atom_id res chain seq x y z
N MET A 1 -26.95 -2.07 19.56
CA MET A 1 -25.76 -1.29 19.32
C MET A 1 -25.43 -1.29 17.85
N SER A 2 -25.39 -0.10 17.30
CA SER A 2 -25.13 0.09 15.89
C SER A 2 -23.70 0.50 15.71
N GLY A 3 -22.78 -0.14 15.34
CA GLY A 3 -21.45 0.34 15.11
C GLY A 3 -20.40 -0.74 14.91
N LEU A 4 -20.71 -1.93 15.35
CA LEU A 4 -19.80 -3.04 15.18
C LEU A 4 -20.12 -3.73 13.86
N LYS A 5 -19.23 -3.58 12.88
CA LYS A 5 -19.40 -4.17 11.56
C LYS A 5 -18.20 -5.00 11.19
N LEU A 6 -18.45 -6.10 10.51
CA LEU A 6 -17.42 -6.84 9.82
C LEU A 6 -17.32 -6.29 8.39
N SER A 7 -16.11 -6.24 7.85
CA SER A 7 -15.85 -5.84 6.47
C SER A 7 -14.97 -6.89 5.81
N GLY A 8 -15.39 -7.35 4.64
CA GLY A 8 -14.58 -8.25 3.82
C GLY A 8 -14.14 -7.53 2.56
N PHE A 9 -12.91 -7.75 2.13
CA PHE A 9 -12.38 -7.15 0.92
C PHE A 9 -11.27 -8.02 0.34
N GLY A 10 -11.02 -7.85 -0.95
CA GLY A 10 -10.05 -8.65 -1.68
C GLY A 10 -10.42 -8.68 -3.15
N LEU A 11 -10.23 -9.84 -3.78
CA LEU A 11 -10.62 -10.05 -5.17
C LEU A 11 -11.88 -10.91 -5.26
N PRO A 12 -12.79 -10.60 -6.19
CA PRO A 12 -12.74 -9.45 -7.09
C PRO A 12 -13.00 -8.14 -6.35
N VAL A 13 -12.45 -7.04 -6.86
CA VAL A 13 -12.73 -5.71 -6.30
C VAL A 13 -14.17 -5.30 -6.62
N ALA A 14 -14.75 -4.43 -5.80
CA ALA A 14 -16.09 -3.92 -5.98
C ALA A 14 -16.09 -2.39 -5.97
N GLY A 15 -16.85 -1.81 -6.92
CA GLY A 15 -16.99 -0.36 -7.01
C GLY A 15 -15.83 0.32 -7.73
N GLU A 16 -15.95 1.64 -7.87
CA GLU A 16 -14.96 2.46 -8.52
C GLU A 16 -13.82 2.80 -7.57
N PRO A 17 -12.56 2.67 -8.01
CA PRO A 17 -11.43 3.03 -7.18
C PRO A 17 -11.19 4.53 -7.18
N GLU A 18 -10.48 5.01 -6.16
CA GLU A 18 -9.83 6.29 -6.21
C GLU A 18 -8.56 6.15 -7.02
N VAL A 19 -8.42 6.96 -8.07
CA VAL A 19 -7.27 6.91 -8.99
C VAL A 19 -6.23 7.93 -8.58
N SER A 20 -4.96 7.54 -8.58
CA SER A 20 -3.86 8.44 -8.29
C SER A 20 -2.63 8.09 -9.14
N HIS A 21 -1.68 9.00 -9.15
CA HIS A 21 -0.34 8.80 -9.69
C HIS A 21 0.68 9.28 -8.65
N PRO A 22 1.91 8.75 -8.64
CA PRO A 22 2.94 9.30 -7.78
C PRO A 22 3.18 10.77 -8.10
N GLN A 23 3.56 11.54 -7.08
CA GLN A 23 3.98 12.92 -7.30
C GLN A 23 5.20 12.94 -8.22
N THR A 24 5.23 13.90 -9.14
CA THR A 24 6.26 13.99 -10.18
C THR A 24 7.68 14.00 -9.62
N ASP A 25 7.89 14.69 -8.51
CA ASP A 25 9.20 14.79 -7.86
C ASP A 25 9.63 13.50 -7.16
N ARG A 26 8.72 12.53 -7.00
CA ARG A 26 9.01 11.23 -6.42
C ARG A 26 9.28 10.15 -7.47
N LEU A 27 8.96 10.40 -8.73
CA LEU A 27 9.12 9.40 -9.78
C LEU A 27 10.58 9.06 -10.03
N ILE A 28 10.89 7.77 -10.10
CA ILE A 28 12.18 7.23 -10.53
C ILE A 28 12.04 6.70 -11.95
N SER A 29 10.98 5.94 -12.23
CA SER A 29 10.68 5.49 -13.60
C SER A 29 9.19 5.26 -13.78
N GLY A 30 8.71 5.50 -15.01
CA GLY A 30 7.30 5.38 -15.37
C GLY A 30 6.44 6.49 -14.77
N ASN A 31 5.16 6.36 -14.96
CA ASN A 31 4.14 7.20 -14.31
C ASN A 31 2.92 6.31 -14.05
N PRO A 32 3.03 5.35 -13.12
CA PRO A 32 2.00 4.33 -12.97
C PRO A 32 0.70 4.90 -12.42
N ARG A 33 -0.41 4.45 -12.99
CA ARG A 33 -1.72 4.65 -12.42
C ARG A 33 -1.86 3.72 -11.22
N ARG A 34 -2.38 4.26 -10.12
CA ARG A 34 -2.67 3.50 -8.91
C ARG A 34 -4.16 3.61 -8.61
N ASP A 35 -4.76 2.49 -8.27
CA ASP A 35 -6.18 2.40 -7.92
C ASP A 35 -6.29 1.96 -6.47
N THR A 36 -7.10 2.67 -5.68
CA THR A 36 -7.34 2.35 -4.28
C THR A 36 -8.83 2.09 -4.04
N TRP A 37 -9.14 0.91 -3.51
CA TRP A 37 -10.48 0.56 -3.03
C TRP A 37 -10.41 0.52 -1.51
N SER A 38 -10.72 1.64 -0.87
CA SER A 38 -10.72 1.73 0.59
C SER A 38 -11.88 0.92 1.15
N ALA A 39 -11.60 0.04 2.09
CA ALA A 39 -12.62 -0.81 2.73
C ALA A 39 -12.88 -0.40 4.17
N VAL A 40 -11.84 -0.03 4.91
CA VAL A 40 -11.93 0.34 6.32
C VAL A 40 -11.12 1.60 6.56
N GLU A 41 -11.74 2.59 7.21
CA GLU A 41 -11.07 3.75 7.79
C GLU A 41 -11.69 3.97 9.15
N THR A 42 -10.91 3.86 10.20
CA THR A 42 -11.43 4.00 11.56
C THR A 42 -10.38 4.58 12.49
N ASP A 43 -10.84 5.25 13.53
CA ASP A 43 -9.97 5.79 14.57
C ASP A 43 -9.61 4.68 15.55
N LEU A 44 -8.36 4.71 16.01
CA LEU A 44 -7.87 3.89 17.09
C LEU A 44 -7.77 4.73 18.36
N ALA A 45 -7.46 4.09 19.47
CA ALA A 45 -7.23 4.79 20.73
C ALA A 45 -6.10 5.82 20.57
N GLY A 46 -6.25 6.97 21.21
CA GLY A 46 -5.35 8.11 21.02
C GLY A 46 -5.65 8.84 19.71
N ALA A 47 -4.63 9.38 19.08
CA ALA A 47 -4.76 10.08 17.80
C ALA A 47 -4.44 9.20 16.59
N SER A 48 -4.44 7.88 16.78
CA SER A 48 -4.06 6.92 15.73
C SER A 48 -5.24 6.56 14.85
N ARG A 49 -4.95 6.19 13.61
CA ARG A 49 -5.94 5.75 12.63
C ARG A 49 -5.54 4.41 12.01
N PHE A 50 -6.55 3.70 11.52
CA PHE A 50 -6.42 2.41 10.85
C PHE A 50 -7.04 2.52 9.46
N TYR A 51 -6.30 2.10 8.45
CA TYR A 51 -6.78 2.05 7.06
C TYR A 51 -6.53 0.67 6.50
N SER A 52 -7.47 0.16 5.73
CA SER A 52 -7.27 -1.09 5.01
C SER A 52 -8.14 -1.15 3.76
N GLY A 53 -7.68 -1.87 2.77
CA GLY A 53 -8.40 -2.05 1.52
C GLY A 53 -7.58 -2.82 0.51
N VAL A 54 -7.91 -2.60 -0.78
CA VAL A 54 -7.20 -3.17 -1.91
C VAL A 54 -6.56 -2.05 -2.72
N TRP A 55 -5.35 -2.28 -3.18
CA TRP A 55 -4.59 -1.31 -3.96
C TRP A 55 -3.95 -2.02 -5.15
N ARG A 56 -4.00 -1.38 -6.30
CA ARG A 56 -3.40 -1.90 -7.54
C ARG A 56 -2.55 -0.82 -8.18
N SER A 57 -1.41 -1.19 -8.74
CA SER A 57 -0.55 -0.27 -9.46
C SER A 57 0.03 -0.91 -10.72
N GLU A 58 0.08 -0.10 -11.77
CA GLU A 58 0.84 -0.41 -12.96
C GLU A 58 2.34 -0.42 -12.66
N VAL A 59 3.13 -0.99 -13.58
CA VAL A 59 4.60 -1.02 -13.49
C VAL A 59 5.15 0.40 -13.38
N GLY A 60 6.08 0.58 -12.45
CA GLY A 60 6.74 1.86 -12.20
C GLY A 60 7.58 1.79 -10.94
N HIS A 61 8.24 2.91 -10.62
CA HIS A 61 9.15 2.99 -9.48
C HIS A 61 9.14 4.42 -8.95
N TRP A 62 8.94 4.60 -7.66
CA TRP A 62 8.88 5.93 -7.04
C TRP A 62 9.37 5.92 -5.59
N ARG A 63 9.80 7.09 -5.13
CA ARG A 63 10.26 7.30 -3.75
C ARG A 63 9.07 7.26 -2.80
N ILE A 64 9.26 6.63 -1.65
CA ILE A 64 8.30 6.65 -0.55
C ILE A 64 8.97 7.10 0.75
N ALA A 65 8.19 7.77 1.59
CA ALA A 65 8.61 8.17 2.93
C ALA A 65 7.43 7.97 3.86
N MET A 66 7.57 7.10 4.83
CA MET A 66 6.54 6.87 5.84
C MET A 66 6.63 7.95 6.91
N GLY A 67 5.49 8.41 7.39
CA GLY A 67 5.45 9.34 8.51
C GLY A 67 6.01 8.73 9.79
N PRO A 68 6.27 9.54 10.82
CA PRO A 68 6.91 9.06 12.05
C PRO A 68 6.07 8.04 12.83
N THR A 69 4.77 7.99 12.58
CA THR A 69 3.86 7.02 13.21
C THR A 69 3.15 6.15 12.19
N GLU A 70 3.46 6.32 10.91
CA GLU A 70 2.82 5.59 9.81
C GLU A 70 3.57 4.30 9.51
N GLN A 71 2.89 3.17 9.62
CA GLN A 71 3.46 1.88 9.27
C GLN A 71 2.44 1.07 8.48
N GLU A 72 2.94 0.18 7.65
CA GLU A 72 2.09 -0.60 6.75
C GLU A 72 2.53 -2.06 6.74
N VAL A 73 1.55 -2.97 6.70
CA VAL A 73 1.78 -4.33 6.23
C VAL A 73 0.89 -4.54 5.01
N PHE A 74 1.43 -5.16 3.97
CA PHE A 74 0.62 -5.52 2.81
C PHE A 74 0.89 -6.96 2.39
N THR A 75 -0.13 -7.57 1.77
CA THR A 75 -0.04 -8.92 1.20
C THR A 75 -0.34 -8.84 -0.28
N VAL A 76 0.57 -9.35 -1.10
CA VAL A 76 0.38 -9.37 -2.55
C VAL A 76 -0.61 -10.47 -2.93
N LEU A 77 -1.61 -10.10 -3.75
CA LEU A 77 -2.58 -11.04 -4.32
C LEU A 77 -2.19 -11.43 -5.74
N GLU A 78 -1.71 -10.46 -6.54
CA GLU A 78 -1.32 -10.64 -7.93
C GLU A 78 -0.13 -9.75 -8.24
N GLY A 79 0.72 -10.20 -9.17
CA GLY A 79 1.86 -9.41 -9.61
C GLY A 79 3.07 -9.53 -8.70
N ARG A 80 3.99 -8.57 -8.81
CA ARG A 80 5.27 -8.61 -8.09
C ARG A 80 5.81 -7.22 -7.87
N CYS A 81 6.38 -6.99 -6.71
CA CYS A 81 6.95 -5.68 -6.33
C CYS A 81 8.22 -5.85 -5.49
N ARG A 82 8.95 -4.75 -5.36
CA ARG A 82 10.11 -4.63 -4.46
C ARG A 82 9.99 -3.35 -3.64
N VAL A 83 10.34 -3.46 -2.36
CA VAL A 83 10.54 -2.30 -1.50
C VAL A 83 12.05 -2.17 -1.27
N HIS A 84 12.60 -1.02 -1.63
CA HIS A 84 14.01 -0.71 -1.49
C HIS A 84 14.20 0.28 -0.35
N ALA A 85 14.98 -0.10 0.66
CA ALA A 85 15.36 0.82 1.74
C ALA A 85 16.56 1.64 1.32
N ASP A 86 16.67 2.86 1.86
CA ASP A 86 17.82 3.73 1.59
C ASP A 86 19.14 3.14 2.09
N ASN A 87 19.10 2.19 3.03
CA ASN A 87 20.30 1.50 3.52
C ASN A 87 20.74 0.34 2.61
N GLY A 88 20.05 0.10 1.49
CA GLY A 88 20.37 -0.95 0.53
C GLY A 88 19.63 -2.26 0.71
N GLU A 89 18.86 -2.40 1.79
CA GLU A 89 18.01 -3.58 1.98
C GLU A 89 16.89 -3.58 0.93
N VAL A 90 16.58 -4.76 0.38
CA VAL A 90 15.52 -4.93 -0.60
C VAL A 90 14.65 -6.10 -0.19
N GLN A 91 13.33 -5.89 -0.22
CA GLN A 91 12.36 -6.95 0.02
C GLN A 91 11.46 -7.08 -1.21
N GLU A 92 11.51 -8.24 -1.85
CA GLU A 92 10.63 -8.57 -2.97
C GLU A 92 9.43 -9.37 -2.48
N ALA A 93 8.26 -9.18 -3.10
CA ALA A 93 7.06 -9.94 -2.79
C ALA A 93 6.27 -10.26 -4.04
N GLY A 94 5.77 -11.48 -4.11
CA GLY A 94 4.83 -11.97 -5.10
C GLY A 94 3.58 -12.53 -4.42
N PRO A 95 2.67 -13.18 -5.18
CA PRO A 95 1.37 -13.63 -4.65
C PRO A 95 1.51 -14.48 -3.38
N GLY A 96 0.74 -14.13 -2.35
CA GLY A 96 0.75 -14.81 -1.07
C GLY A 96 1.82 -14.35 -0.09
N GLN A 97 2.70 -13.44 -0.50
CA GLN A 97 3.76 -12.93 0.36
C GLN A 97 3.40 -11.54 0.92
N ALA A 98 3.85 -11.26 2.14
CA ALA A 98 3.59 -10.02 2.83
C ALA A 98 4.90 -9.29 3.14
N VAL A 99 4.80 -7.94 3.22
CA VAL A 99 5.91 -7.07 3.58
C VAL A 99 5.45 -6.10 4.66
N PHE A 100 6.29 -5.87 5.65
CA PHE A 100 6.09 -4.84 6.66
C PHE A 100 7.01 -3.66 6.36
N ILE A 101 6.42 -2.46 6.28
CA ILE A 101 7.16 -1.20 6.12
C ILE A 101 7.03 -0.43 7.43
N PRO A 102 8.14 -0.23 8.18
CA PRO A 102 8.07 0.40 9.50
C PRO A 102 7.85 1.90 9.43
N ALA A 103 7.40 2.46 10.55
CA ALA A 103 7.25 3.90 10.70
C ALA A 103 8.59 4.60 10.46
N GLY A 104 8.54 5.75 9.79
CA GLY A 104 9.72 6.53 9.48
C GLY A 104 10.59 5.99 8.36
N PHE A 105 10.17 4.92 7.70
CA PHE A 105 10.91 4.31 6.59
C PHE A 105 11.07 5.30 5.44
N THR A 106 12.27 5.33 4.84
CA THR A 106 12.52 6.02 3.58
C THR A 106 13.16 5.08 2.58
N GLY A 107 12.72 5.17 1.34
CA GLY A 107 13.21 4.30 0.28
C GLY A 107 12.36 4.46 -0.97
N SER A 108 12.11 3.36 -1.66
CA SER A 108 11.32 3.38 -2.89
C SER A 108 10.46 2.13 -3.02
N PHE A 109 9.40 2.25 -3.79
CA PHE A 109 8.49 1.17 -4.13
C PHE A 109 8.57 0.93 -5.62
N GLU A 110 8.89 -0.30 -6.01
CA GLU A 110 9.03 -0.69 -7.41
C GLU A 110 8.01 -1.76 -7.76
N VAL A 111 7.21 -1.53 -8.79
CA VAL A 111 6.26 -2.50 -9.32
C VAL A 111 6.89 -3.15 -10.54
N LEU A 112 7.15 -4.45 -10.46
CA LEU A 112 7.77 -5.24 -11.53
C LEU A 112 6.75 -5.79 -12.51
N GLU A 113 5.59 -6.20 -11.98
CA GLU A 113 4.43 -6.65 -12.74
C GLU A 113 3.23 -5.99 -12.07
N THR A 114 2.23 -5.56 -12.85
CA THR A 114 1.03 -4.94 -12.27
C THR A 114 0.64 -5.67 -10.99
N VAL A 115 0.71 -4.97 -9.87
CA VAL A 115 0.56 -5.57 -8.55
C VAL A 115 -0.77 -5.21 -7.94
N THR A 116 -1.42 -6.19 -7.34
CA THR A 116 -2.60 -6.00 -6.50
C THR A 116 -2.27 -6.50 -5.11
N LYS A 117 -2.53 -5.67 -4.11
CA LYS A 117 -2.26 -6.02 -2.71
C LYS A 117 -3.43 -5.66 -1.81
N VAL A 118 -3.57 -6.38 -0.71
CA VAL A 118 -4.35 -5.95 0.45
C VAL A 118 -3.39 -5.21 1.37
N TYR A 119 -3.76 -4.02 1.81
CA TYR A 119 -2.93 -3.23 2.70
C TYR A 119 -3.61 -2.97 4.03
N VAL A 120 -2.80 -2.85 5.07
CA VAL A 120 -3.19 -2.38 6.40
C VAL A 120 -2.20 -1.31 6.81
N ILE A 121 -2.70 -0.12 7.09
CA ILE A 121 -1.89 1.03 7.51
C ILE A 121 -2.40 1.52 8.85
N THR A 122 -1.48 1.79 9.77
CA THR A 122 -1.79 2.54 11.01
C THR A 122 -0.91 3.77 11.08
N GLU A 123 -1.48 4.86 11.60
CA GLU A 123 -0.72 6.10 11.79
C GLU A 123 -1.27 6.98 12.93
#